data_0c3d4ebad895d2b0470b26e0e245ba2e
#
_entry.id   0c3d4ebad895d2b0470b26e0e245ba2e
#
_cell.length_a   1.000
_cell.length_b   1.000
_cell.length_c   1.000
_cell.angle_alpha   90.00
_cell.angle_beta   90.00
_cell.angle_gamma   90.00
#
_symmetry.space_group_name_H-M   'P 1'
#
loop_
_entity.id
_entity.type
_entity.pdbx_description
1 polymer ?
#
loop_
_entity_poly.entity_id
_entity_poly.type
_entity_poly.pdbx_seq_one_letter_code
_entity_poly.pdbx_strand_id
1 'polypeptide(L)'
;MSLGIDISAWQKGFNLQNAWKEGFTYCIIKAGGADSRTPYKDSQFENFYTQARAGAWKIGAYYYGNAFSTADAVKEANLFISYLQGKAITHVYYDVEGAMLNQGYTHLTEIINAFCQTMINAGYACGIYTSESHFNSRFNDAALIMFPHWVARYSKTAPRLKSIALVEIWQYGGSVNYIRDPKIAGTVIDQDQINIDWVDQPALEQKPVEVINQDKKNVDQLANEVLAGLWGNGIVRRINLTLAGYDYWIVQRRVEEIIEIRKGSGKAYVVKSGDTLTKIAKLYNTTVDALVKANNIADKNKIEIGQYIRIA
;
A
#
# COMPACT_ATOMS: atom_id res chain seq x y z
N MET A 1 2.69 -19.04 -3.32
CA MET A 1 2.65 -18.47 -1.97
C MET A 1 4.01 -18.68 -1.37
N SER A 2 4.62 -17.60 -0.93
CA SER A 2 5.95 -17.63 -0.34
C SER A 2 5.86 -17.61 1.18
N LEU A 3 6.89 -18.10 1.87
CA LEU A 3 6.95 -18.14 3.32
C LEU A 3 7.82 -17.01 3.85
N GLY A 4 7.37 -16.35 4.89
CA GLY A 4 8.06 -15.29 5.62
C GLY A 4 8.18 -15.58 7.09
N ILE A 5 9.09 -14.86 7.71
CA ILE A 5 9.20 -14.73 9.16
C ILE A 5 9.22 -13.27 9.54
N ASP A 6 8.73 -12.94 10.71
CA ASP A 6 9.02 -11.66 11.33
C ASP A 6 9.84 -11.84 12.60
N ILE A 7 10.72 -10.87 12.89
CA ILE A 7 11.78 -11.04 13.86
C ILE A 7 12.20 -9.71 14.50
N SER A 8 12.55 -9.79 15.76
CA SER A 8 12.95 -8.63 16.57
C SER A 8 14.04 -8.99 17.59
N ALA A 9 14.36 -8.09 18.48
CA ALA A 9 15.26 -8.33 19.61
C ALA A 9 14.86 -9.53 20.48
N TRP A 10 13.59 -9.97 20.45
CA TRP A 10 13.13 -11.15 21.15
C TRP A 10 13.81 -12.44 20.68
N GLN A 11 14.24 -12.50 19.43
CA GLN A 11 14.97 -13.61 18.82
C GLN A 11 16.48 -13.37 18.77
N LYS A 12 17.03 -12.59 19.71
CA LYS A 12 18.47 -12.32 19.81
C LYS A 12 19.27 -13.64 19.77
N GLY A 13 20.27 -13.66 18.88
CA GLY A 13 21.12 -14.84 18.67
C GLY A 13 20.60 -15.84 17.62
N PHE A 14 19.41 -15.64 17.08
CA PHE A 14 18.90 -16.47 16.00
C PHE A 14 19.69 -16.26 14.71
N ASN A 15 19.97 -17.36 14.01
CA ASN A 15 20.61 -17.32 12.70
C ASN A 15 19.58 -17.51 11.59
N LEU A 16 19.37 -16.50 10.76
CA LEU A 16 18.40 -16.51 9.67
C LEU A 16 18.61 -17.66 8.66
N GLN A 17 19.84 -18.15 8.53
CA GLN A 17 20.13 -19.30 7.68
C GLN A 17 19.36 -20.58 8.09
N ASN A 18 18.95 -20.69 9.36
CA ASN A 18 18.14 -21.82 9.82
C ASN A 18 16.74 -21.76 9.21
N ALA A 19 16.10 -20.59 9.19
CA ALA A 19 14.80 -20.41 8.55
C ALA A 19 14.89 -20.53 7.02
N TRP A 20 15.97 -20.03 6.42
CA TRP A 20 16.19 -20.21 4.98
C TRP A 20 16.20 -21.69 4.56
N LYS A 21 16.87 -22.55 5.32
CA LYS A 21 16.92 -24.00 5.06
C LYS A 21 15.54 -24.67 5.14
N GLU A 22 14.60 -24.07 5.85
CA GLU A 22 13.21 -24.54 5.97
C GLU A 22 12.28 -23.92 4.90
N GLY A 23 12.84 -23.14 3.95
CA GLY A 23 12.11 -22.59 2.82
C GLY A 23 11.50 -21.19 3.05
N PHE A 24 11.86 -20.53 4.14
CA PHE A 24 11.48 -19.13 4.33
C PHE A 24 12.37 -18.22 3.51
N THR A 25 11.76 -17.30 2.77
CA THR A 25 12.46 -16.41 1.83
C THR A 25 12.17 -14.92 2.06
N TYR A 26 11.22 -14.59 2.93
CA TYR A 26 10.88 -13.24 3.35
C TYR A 26 11.22 -13.05 4.83
N CYS A 27 11.83 -11.91 5.15
CA CYS A 27 12.16 -11.55 6.53
C CYS A 27 11.71 -10.12 6.80
N ILE A 28 10.77 -9.95 7.75
CA ILE A 28 10.25 -8.65 8.16
C ILE A 28 10.86 -8.32 9.52
N ILE A 29 11.72 -7.32 9.57
CA ILE A 29 12.59 -7.05 10.72
C ILE A 29 12.04 -5.87 11.51
N LYS A 30 11.86 -6.00 12.82
CA LYS A 30 11.57 -4.85 13.68
C LYS A 30 12.70 -3.84 13.60
N ALA A 31 12.43 -2.63 13.12
CA ALA A 31 13.42 -1.59 13.09
C ALA A 31 13.42 -0.76 14.39
N GLY A 32 12.28 -0.66 15.02
CA GLY A 32 12.10 0.06 16.27
C GLY A 32 10.64 0.16 16.67
N GLY A 33 10.38 1.06 17.57
CA GLY A 33 9.04 1.33 18.09
C GLY A 33 9.04 2.45 19.11
N ALA A 34 7.92 2.59 19.82
CA ALA A 34 7.84 3.45 20.96
C ALA A 34 7.19 2.72 22.14
N ASP A 35 7.82 2.75 23.32
CA ASP A 35 7.25 2.28 24.57
C ASP A 35 6.91 3.48 25.45
N SER A 36 5.65 3.54 25.93
CA SER A 36 5.19 4.67 26.75
C SER A 36 5.56 6.03 26.14
N ARG A 37 5.46 6.16 24.82
CA ARG A 37 5.83 7.33 23.99
C ARG A 37 7.34 7.60 23.90
N THR A 38 8.19 6.73 24.41
CA THR A 38 9.64 6.85 24.26
C THR A 38 10.08 6.02 23.06
N PRO A 39 10.55 6.64 21.97
CA PRO A 39 11.03 5.93 20.82
C PRO A 39 12.29 5.12 21.13
N TYR A 40 12.42 3.96 20.47
CA TYR A 40 13.63 3.15 20.51
C TYR A 40 13.92 2.52 19.15
N LYS A 41 15.18 2.26 18.88
CA LYS A 41 15.62 1.39 17.77
C LYS A 41 15.75 -0.04 18.30
N ASP A 42 15.25 -1.02 17.55
CA ASP A 42 15.41 -2.42 17.93
C ASP A 42 16.89 -2.80 17.94
N SER A 43 17.34 -3.41 19.04
CA SER A 43 18.76 -3.69 19.27
C SER A 43 19.35 -4.75 18.32
N GLN A 44 18.51 -5.52 17.64
CA GLN A 44 18.92 -6.54 16.69
C GLN A 44 18.66 -6.16 15.22
N PHE A 45 18.07 -4.98 14.96
CA PHE A 45 17.73 -4.56 13.61
C PHE A 45 18.93 -4.62 12.66
N GLU A 46 20.06 -4.03 13.04
CA GLU A 46 21.26 -4.01 12.19
C GLU A 46 21.84 -5.42 11.99
N ASN A 47 21.82 -6.25 13.03
CA ASN A 47 22.30 -7.61 12.97
C ASN A 47 21.45 -8.46 11.99
N PHE A 48 20.12 -8.45 12.14
CA PHE A 48 19.25 -9.21 11.26
C PHE A 48 19.24 -8.66 9.84
N TYR A 49 19.28 -7.34 9.67
CA TYR A 49 19.45 -6.75 8.34
C TYR A 49 20.73 -7.22 7.66
N THR A 50 21.87 -7.23 8.36
CA THR A 50 23.14 -7.71 7.83
C THR A 50 23.07 -9.19 7.44
N GLN A 51 22.49 -10.05 8.28
CA GLN A 51 22.30 -11.46 7.97
C GLN A 51 21.39 -11.66 6.73
N ALA A 52 20.28 -10.92 6.65
CA ALA A 52 19.35 -11.01 5.52
C ALA A 52 20.01 -10.52 4.23
N ARG A 53 20.82 -9.44 4.28
CA ARG A 53 21.56 -8.93 3.12
C ARG A 53 22.67 -9.86 2.64
N ALA A 54 23.26 -10.66 3.53
CA ALA A 54 24.24 -11.67 3.16
C ALA A 54 23.62 -12.89 2.45
N GLY A 55 22.29 -13.06 2.56
CA GLY A 55 21.51 -14.09 1.87
C GLY A 55 20.67 -13.50 0.74
N ALA A 56 19.81 -14.34 0.15
CA ALA A 56 18.87 -13.94 -0.90
C ALA A 56 17.49 -13.57 -0.35
N TRP A 57 17.40 -13.06 0.89
CA TRP A 57 16.15 -12.70 1.53
C TRP A 57 15.49 -11.49 0.86
N LYS A 58 14.16 -11.54 0.69
CA LYS A 58 13.34 -10.37 0.48
C LYS A 58 13.07 -9.73 1.84
N ILE A 59 13.49 -8.47 2.00
CA ILE A 59 13.59 -7.83 3.31
C ILE A 59 12.55 -6.72 3.43
N GLY A 60 11.69 -6.85 4.45
CA GLY A 60 10.81 -5.80 4.93
C GLY A 60 11.20 -5.32 6.32
N ALA A 61 10.54 -4.27 6.80
CA ALA A 61 10.71 -3.80 8.16
C ALA A 61 9.38 -3.35 8.77
N TYR A 62 9.31 -3.33 10.11
CA TYR A 62 8.16 -2.77 10.80
C TYR A 62 8.55 -1.87 11.96
N TYR A 63 7.62 -1.01 12.35
CA TYR A 63 7.73 -0.09 13.48
C TYR A 63 6.55 -0.29 14.41
N TYR A 64 6.80 -0.62 15.68
CA TYR A 64 5.80 -0.77 16.72
C TYR A 64 5.27 0.59 17.15
N GLY A 65 4.02 0.90 16.78
CA GLY A 65 3.40 2.20 16.98
C GLY A 65 2.96 2.46 18.43
N ASN A 66 3.10 3.69 18.85
CA ASN A 66 2.54 4.18 20.12
C ASN A 66 2.13 5.66 20.02
N ALA A 67 1.71 6.11 18.84
CA ALA A 67 1.24 7.46 18.62
C ALA A 67 -0.15 7.69 19.22
N PHE A 68 -0.35 8.87 19.78
CA PHE A 68 -1.63 9.31 20.37
C PHE A 68 -2.22 10.52 19.61
N SER A 69 -1.55 10.98 18.57
CA SER A 69 -2.00 12.03 17.67
C SER A 69 -1.40 11.82 16.29
N THR A 70 -1.96 12.47 15.27
CA THR A 70 -1.39 12.49 13.92
C THR A 70 0.02 13.10 13.91
N ALA A 71 0.29 14.10 14.76
CA ALA A 71 1.62 14.68 14.91
C ALA A 71 2.64 13.69 15.48
N ASP A 72 2.23 12.84 16.44
CA ASP A 72 3.10 11.78 16.97
C ASP A 72 3.37 10.72 15.90
N ALA A 73 2.35 10.32 15.15
CA ALA A 73 2.48 9.37 14.05
C ALA A 73 3.49 9.86 12.98
N VAL A 74 3.45 11.14 12.62
CA VAL A 74 4.43 11.74 11.70
C VAL A 74 5.85 11.71 12.29
N LYS A 75 6.01 11.95 13.61
CA LYS A 75 7.33 11.84 14.26
C LYS A 75 7.85 10.41 14.25
N GLU A 76 6.99 9.43 14.57
CA GLU A 76 7.34 8.00 14.52
C GLU A 76 7.75 7.58 13.11
N ALA A 77 6.99 7.99 12.09
CA ALA A 77 7.31 7.71 10.70
C ALA A 77 8.67 8.32 10.28
N ASN A 78 8.94 9.58 10.63
CA ASN A 78 10.22 10.21 10.34
C ASN A 78 11.39 9.53 11.05
N LEU A 79 11.19 9.06 12.25
CA LEU A 79 12.19 8.30 12.99
C LEU A 79 12.43 6.93 12.32
N PHE A 80 11.37 6.24 11.92
CA PHE A 80 11.47 4.99 11.17
C PHE A 80 12.24 5.20 9.86
N ILE A 81 11.93 6.25 9.09
CA ILE A 81 12.67 6.63 7.89
C ILE A 81 14.17 6.76 8.19
N SER A 82 14.53 7.39 9.32
CA SER A 82 15.95 7.55 9.70
C SER A 82 16.64 6.21 9.97
N TYR A 83 15.94 5.21 10.50
CA TYR A 83 16.49 3.86 10.71
C TYR A 83 16.70 3.08 9.42
N LEU A 84 15.89 3.40 8.39
CA LEU A 84 15.92 2.75 7.08
C LEU A 84 16.93 3.36 6.10
N GLN A 85 17.49 4.53 6.40
CA GLN A 85 18.43 5.20 5.51
C GLN A 85 19.61 4.29 5.13
N GLY A 86 19.92 4.26 3.83
CA GLY A 86 21.02 3.44 3.28
C GLY A 86 20.72 1.92 3.23
N LYS A 87 19.48 1.50 3.53
CA LYS A 87 19.07 0.09 3.51
C LYS A 87 18.23 -0.22 2.28
N ALA A 88 18.44 -1.39 1.70
CA ALA A 88 17.62 -1.91 0.59
C ALA A 88 16.32 -2.52 1.13
N ILE A 89 15.49 -1.69 1.73
CA ILE A 89 14.15 -2.03 2.26
C ILE A 89 13.16 -1.08 1.61
N THR A 90 12.12 -1.62 0.98
CA THR A 90 11.08 -0.85 0.31
C THR A 90 9.70 -1.10 0.92
N HIS A 91 9.46 -2.29 1.48
CA HIS A 91 8.20 -2.69 2.09
C HIS A 91 8.29 -2.54 3.61
N VAL A 92 7.39 -1.74 4.15
CA VAL A 92 7.39 -1.40 5.58
C VAL A 92 5.98 -1.45 6.15
N TYR A 93 5.88 -1.69 7.46
CA TYR A 93 4.59 -1.84 8.12
C TYR A 93 4.53 -1.05 9.41
N TYR A 94 3.38 -0.42 9.64
CA TYR A 94 3.02 0.17 10.92
C TYR A 94 2.32 -0.87 11.77
N ASP A 95 2.94 -1.26 12.87
CA ASP A 95 2.43 -2.25 13.81
C ASP A 95 1.50 -1.57 14.81
N VAL A 96 0.18 -1.79 14.63
CA VAL A 96 -0.89 -1.12 15.36
C VAL A 96 -1.44 -2.04 16.43
N GLU A 97 -0.84 -1.96 17.61
CA GLU A 97 -1.17 -2.81 18.76
C GLU A 97 -1.14 -2.06 20.10
N GLY A 98 -1.35 -2.79 21.20
CA GLY A 98 -1.13 -2.29 22.54
C GLY A 98 -1.95 -1.06 22.92
N ALA A 99 -1.32 -0.08 23.57
CA ALA A 99 -1.96 1.13 24.07
C ALA A 99 -2.55 2.02 22.96
N MET A 100 -2.02 1.92 21.75
CA MET A 100 -2.51 2.65 20.60
C MET A 100 -3.96 2.30 20.26
N LEU A 101 -4.37 1.05 20.49
CA LEU A 101 -5.73 0.58 20.24
C LEU A 101 -6.79 1.18 21.19
N ASN A 102 -6.38 1.87 22.25
CA ASN A 102 -7.30 2.56 23.18
C ASN A 102 -7.79 3.90 22.64
N GLN A 103 -7.31 4.33 21.47
CA GLN A 103 -7.79 5.54 20.80
C GLN A 103 -9.22 5.35 20.25
N GLY A 104 -9.95 6.46 20.12
CA GLY A 104 -11.27 6.44 19.47
C GLY A 104 -11.19 6.02 18.00
N TYR A 105 -12.23 5.36 17.51
CA TYR A 105 -12.30 4.75 16.17
C TYR A 105 -11.84 5.69 15.02
N THR A 106 -12.36 6.90 14.95
CA THR A 106 -11.98 7.87 13.92
C THR A 106 -10.55 8.37 14.13
N HIS A 107 -10.21 8.69 15.37
CA HIS A 107 -8.90 9.22 15.72
C HIS A 107 -7.77 8.23 15.44
N LEU A 108 -7.96 6.95 15.76
CA LEU A 108 -7.00 5.89 15.41
C LEU A 108 -6.83 5.75 13.89
N THR A 109 -7.93 5.87 13.13
CA THR A 109 -7.87 5.88 11.65
C THR A 109 -6.99 7.02 11.13
N GLU A 110 -7.14 8.22 11.67
CA GLU A 110 -6.35 9.40 11.29
C GLU A 110 -4.86 9.23 11.64
N ILE A 111 -4.56 8.68 12.81
CA ILE A 111 -3.19 8.37 13.25
C ILE A 111 -2.51 7.39 12.28
N ILE A 112 -3.17 6.26 11.97
CA ILE A 112 -2.66 5.25 11.05
C ILE A 112 -2.42 5.86 9.66
N ASN A 113 -3.39 6.61 9.16
CA ASN A 113 -3.27 7.28 7.86
C ASN A 113 -2.08 8.25 7.83
N ALA A 114 -1.88 9.05 8.88
CA ALA A 114 -0.79 10.02 8.95
C ALA A 114 0.60 9.34 8.92
N PHE A 115 0.77 8.24 9.65
CA PHE A 115 2.00 7.45 9.59
C PHE A 115 2.26 6.89 8.19
N CYS A 116 1.31 6.11 7.68
CA CYS A 116 1.46 5.43 6.40
C CYS A 116 1.67 6.41 5.24
N GLN A 117 0.95 7.55 5.26
CA GLN A 117 1.12 8.58 4.24
C GLN A 117 2.50 9.23 4.31
N THR A 118 3.05 9.45 5.51
CA THR A 118 4.41 9.98 5.69
C THR A 118 5.46 9.02 5.13
N MET A 119 5.31 7.71 5.38
CA MET A 119 6.20 6.69 4.83
C MET A 119 6.11 6.62 3.29
N ILE A 120 4.89 6.68 2.73
CA ILE A 120 4.67 6.68 1.28
C ILE A 120 5.30 7.92 0.64
N ASN A 121 5.14 9.09 1.23
CA ASN A 121 5.75 10.33 0.74
C ASN A 121 7.28 10.27 0.74
N ALA A 122 7.87 9.47 1.61
CA ALA A 122 9.31 9.18 1.64
C ALA A 122 9.74 8.05 0.68
N GLY A 123 8.80 7.48 -0.11
CA GLY A 123 9.07 6.49 -1.14
C GLY A 123 8.96 5.03 -0.70
N TYR A 124 8.45 4.74 0.50
CA TYR A 124 8.26 3.37 0.98
C TYR A 124 6.88 2.82 0.65
N ALA A 125 6.78 1.54 0.31
CA ALA A 125 5.51 0.82 0.27
C ALA A 125 5.08 0.52 1.71
N CYS A 126 4.17 1.33 2.25
CA CYS A 126 3.75 1.21 3.64
C CYS A 126 2.41 0.48 3.77
N GLY A 127 2.40 -0.55 4.62
CA GLY A 127 1.22 -1.31 5.02
C GLY A 127 0.93 -1.18 6.52
N ILE A 128 -0.13 -1.84 6.94
CA ILE A 128 -0.62 -1.87 8.33
C ILE A 128 -0.55 -3.30 8.83
N TYR A 129 0.05 -3.50 10.02
CA TYR A 129 -0.05 -4.75 10.76
C TYR A 129 -0.95 -4.59 11.97
N THR A 130 -1.85 -5.52 12.15
CA THR A 130 -2.57 -5.80 13.40
C THR A 130 -3.33 -7.13 13.28
N SER A 131 -4.08 -7.51 14.34
CA SER A 131 -4.92 -8.70 14.29
C SER A 131 -6.16 -8.54 13.40
N GLU A 132 -6.70 -9.64 12.87
CA GLU A 132 -7.97 -9.67 12.13
C GLU A 132 -9.12 -9.01 12.91
N SER A 133 -9.18 -9.24 14.21
CA SER A 133 -10.22 -8.65 15.07
C SER A 133 -10.14 -7.14 15.13
N HIS A 134 -8.94 -6.58 15.17
CA HIS A 134 -8.71 -5.14 15.22
C HIS A 134 -9.04 -4.48 13.88
N PHE A 135 -8.62 -5.05 12.75
CA PHE A 135 -9.05 -4.59 11.42
C PHE A 135 -10.56 -4.53 11.31
N ASN A 136 -11.26 -5.51 11.86
CA ASN A 136 -12.71 -5.59 11.79
C ASN A 136 -13.47 -4.70 12.79
N SER A 137 -12.78 -4.04 13.75
CA SER A 137 -13.48 -3.37 14.86
C SER A 137 -12.85 -2.11 15.46
N ARG A 138 -11.55 -1.86 15.29
CA ARG A 138 -10.86 -0.81 16.06
C ARG A 138 -10.70 0.51 15.33
N PHE A 139 -10.79 0.53 14.02
CA PHE A 139 -10.67 1.71 13.17
C PHE A 139 -11.45 1.53 11.87
N ASN A 140 -11.57 2.61 11.07
CA ASN A 140 -12.25 2.56 9.78
C ASN A 140 -11.34 1.94 8.71
N ASP A 141 -11.33 0.61 8.68
CA ASP A 141 -10.54 -0.15 7.73
C ASP A 141 -10.86 0.19 6.26
N ALA A 142 -12.14 0.48 5.97
CA ALA A 142 -12.55 0.90 4.62
C ALA A 142 -11.90 2.22 4.16
N ALA A 143 -11.53 3.10 5.08
CA ALA A 143 -10.79 4.32 4.77
C ALA A 143 -9.28 4.08 4.58
N LEU A 144 -8.77 2.93 4.99
CA LEU A 144 -7.35 2.55 4.97
C LEU A 144 -7.03 1.46 3.94
N ILE A 145 -8.00 1.05 3.11
CA ILE A 145 -7.84 -0.04 2.12
C ILE A 145 -6.76 0.24 1.06
N MET A 146 -6.30 1.49 0.96
CA MET A 146 -5.18 1.86 0.11
C MET A 146 -3.84 1.32 0.60
N PHE A 147 -3.71 1.01 1.88
CA PHE A 147 -2.51 0.43 2.45
C PHE A 147 -2.61 -1.09 2.46
N PRO A 148 -1.57 -1.84 2.07
CA PRO A 148 -1.55 -3.29 2.20
C PRO A 148 -1.71 -3.72 3.66
N HIS A 149 -2.37 -4.83 3.89
CA HIS A 149 -2.59 -5.34 5.24
C HIS A 149 -1.73 -6.58 5.50
N TRP A 150 -1.02 -6.54 6.61
CA TRP A 150 -0.39 -7.68 7.23
C TRP A 150 -1.24 -8.07 8.42
N VAL A 151 -1.91 -9.21 8.32
CA VAL A 151 -2.99 -9.60 9.25
C VAL A 151 -2.56 -10.75 10.12
N ALA A 152 -2.52 -10.53 11.43
CA ALA A 152 -2.34 -11.61 12.39
C ALA A 152 -3.67 -12.36 12.59
N ARG A 153 -3.64 -13.64 12.26
CA ARG A 153 -4.69 -14.61 12.57
C ARG A 153 -4.05 -15.97 12.82
N TYR A 154 -3.87 -16.32 14.06
CA TYR A 154 -3.32 -17.60 14.47
C TYR A 154 -4.36 -18.70 14.30
N SER A 155 -4.42 -19.27 13.10
CA SER A 155 -5.45 -20.19 12.66
C SER A 155 -4.96 -21.03 11.48
N LYS A 156 -5.68 -22.11 11.17
CA LYS A 156 -5.49 -22.91 9.93
C LYS A 156 -6.20 -22.31 8.72
N THR A 157 -6.96 -21.25 8.90
CA THR A 157 -7.73 -20.60 7.83
C THR A 157 -7.32 -19.14 7.70
N ALA A 158 -7.20 -18.69 6.45
CA ALA A 158 -6.82 -17.32 6.12
C ALA A 158 -7.75 -16.26 6.75
N PRO A 159 -7.23 -15.03 6.98
CA PRO A 159 -8.01 -13.91 7.53
C PRO A 159 -9.21 -13.57 6.66
N ARG A 160 -10.26 -13.06 7.32
CA ARG A 160 -11.46 -12.56 6.67
C ARG A 160 -11.75 -11.14 7.16
N LEU A 161 -11.39 -10.16 6.35
CA LEU A 161 -11.67 -8.77 6.66
C LEU A 161 -13.09 -8.40 6.20
N LYS A 162 -13.73 -7.48 6.91
CA LYS A 162 -15.02 -6.89 6.51
C LYS A 162 -14.85 -5.93 5.33
N SER A 163 -13.68 -5.33 5.20
CA SER A 163 -13.31 -4.48 4.07
C SER A 163 -12.86 -5.32 2.87
N ILE A 164 -12.67 -4.64 1.74
CA ILE A 164 -12.04 -5.21 0.53
C ILE A 164 -10.53 -4.99 0.50
N ALA A 165 -9.93 -4.72 1.67
CA ALA A 165 -8.50 -4.45 1.76
C ALA A 165 -7.67 -5.66 1.30
N LEU A 166 -6.52 -5.36 0.72
CA LEU A 166 -5.58 -6.36 0.25
C LEU A 166 -4.83 -6.97 1.43
N VAL A 167 -5.07 -8.24 1.73
CA VAL A 167 -4.25 -9.00 2.67
C VAL A 167 -2.97 -9.43 1.95
N GLU A 168 -1.93 -8.64 2.11
CA GLU A 168 -0.61 -8.90 1.51
C GLU A 168 0.13 -10.00 2.26
N ILE A 169 0.05 -9.97 3.59
CA ILE A 169 0.71 -10.93 4.47
C ILE A 169 -0.30 -11.46 5.49
N TRP A 170 -0.23 -12.77 5.73
CA TRP A 170 -0.94 -13.44 6.80
C TRP A 170 0.04 -14.04 7.80
N GLN A 171 0.13 -13.46 9.00
CA GLN A 171 0.84 -14.05 10.12
C GLN A 171 -0.05 -15.16 10.73
N TYR A 172 0.28 -16.41 10.45
CA TYR A 172 -0.56 -17.55 10.80
C TYR A 172 -0.13 -18.28 12.07
N GLY A 173 1.06 -18.02 12.56
CA GLY A 173 1.62 -18.71 13.71
C GLY A 173 2.78 -17.94 14.35
N GLY A 174 3.13 -18.36 15.54
CA GLY A 174 4.17 -17.79 16.36
C GLY A 174 4.32 -18.67 17.59
N SER A 175 3.77 -18.28 18.73
CA SER A 175 3.84 -19.08 19.97
C SER A 175 3.06 -20.40 19.93
N VAL A 176 2.22 -20.64 18.91
CA VAL A 176 1.33 -21.81 18.81
C VAL A 176 1.46 -22.47 17.43
N ASN A 177 1.46 -23.79 17.41
CA ASN A 177 1.54 -24.57 16.19
C ASN A 177 0.16 -24.70 15.52
N TYR A 178 -0.12 -23.85 14.52
CA TYR A 178 -1.35 -23.90 13.73
C TYR A 178 -1.18 -24.57 12.37
N ILE A 179 -0.17 -24.17 11.59
CA ILE A 179 0.11 -24.68 10.24
C ILE A 179 1.43 -25.44 10.24
N ARG A 180 2.46 -24.88 10.89
CA ARG A 180 3.81 -25.43 11.01
C ARG A 180 4.27 -25.33 12.46
N ASP A 181 5.30 -26.08 12.83
CA ASP A 181 5.97 -25.89 14.12
C ASP A 181 6.53 -24.46 14.17
N PRO A 182 6.19 -23.67 15.19
CA PRO A 182 6.72 -22.30 15.32
C PRO A 182 8.20 -22.29 15.70
N LYS A 183 8.77 -23.42 16.10
CA LYS A 183 10.18 -23.52 16.47
C LYS A 183 11.05 -23.82 15.27
N ILE A 184 11.93 -22.89 14.96
CA ILE A 184 13.00 -23.07 13.99
C ILE A 184 14.33 -23.13 14.75
N ALA A 185 15.04 -24.24 14.66
CA ALA A 185 16.27 -24.50 15.43
C ALA A 185 16.11 -24.22 16.94
N GLY A 186 14.95 -24.56 17.51
CA GLY A 186 14.63 -24.40 18.93
C GLY A 186 14.14 -23.00 19.35
N THR A 187 14.15 -22.01 18.45
CA THR A 187 13.66 -20.65 18.71
C THR A 187 12.25 -20.48 18.15
N VAL A 188 11.34 -19.94 18.96
CA VAL A 188 9.99 -19.58 18.50
C VAL A 188 10.07 -18.36 17.61
N ILE A 189 9.55 -18.48 16.38
CA ILE A 189 9.56 -17.44 15.35
C ILE A 189 8.14 -17.26 14.83
N ASP A 190 7.72 -16.02 14.71
CA ASP A 190 6.46 -15.69 14.04
C ASP A 190 6.58 -15.98 12.54
N GLN A 191 5.54 -16.65 12.01
CA GLN A 191 5.57 -17.21 10.66
C GLN A 191 4.45 -16.60 9.81
N ASP A 192 4.83 -16.24 8.59
CA ASP A 192 4.01 -15.52 7.65
C ASP A 192 3.81 -16.27 6.34
N GLN A 193 2.63 -16.10 5.77
CA GLN A 193 2.33 -16.44 4.39
C GLN A 193 2.28 -15.15 3.58
N ILE A 194 3.16 -15.04 2.59
CA ILE A 194 3.19 -13.90 1.67
C ILE A 194 2.24 -14.20 0.51
N ASN A 195 1.20 -13.40 0.37
CA ASN A 195 0.18 -13.57 -0.65
C ASN A 195 0.53 -12.83 -1.95
N ILE A 196 1.35 -11.78 -1.85
CA ILE A 196 1.79 -10.97 -2.98
C ILE A 196 3.30 -10.85 -2.92
N ASP A 197 3.95 -11.24 -4.00
CA ASP A 197 5.40 -11.09 -4.12
C ASP A 197 5.77 -9.60 -4.17
N TRP A 198 6.73 -9.22 -3.33
CA TRP A 198 7.35 -7.91 -3.42
C TRP A 198 8.17 -7.84 -4.70
N VAL A 199 7.81 -6.91 -5.55
CA VAL A 199 8.63 -6.64 -6.73
C VAL A 199 9.94 -6.04 -6.27
N ASP A 200 11.06 -6.61 -6.73
CA ASP A 200 12.39 -6.04 -6.48
C ASP A 200 12.41 -4.62 -7.06
N GLN A 201 12.18 -3.64 -6.22
CA GLN A 201 12.38 -2.24 -6.58
C GLN A 201 13.90 -1.98 -6.45
N PRO A 202 14.56 -1.38 -7.45
CA PRO A 202 15.88 -0.86 -7.23
C PRO A 202 15.83 0.08 -6.02
N ALA A 203 16.85 0.02 -5.16
CA ALA A 203 16.97 0.92 -4.02
C ALA A 203 16.59 2.32 -4.48
N LEU A 204 15.54 2.89 -3.87
CA LEU A 204 15.09 4.23 -4.24
C LEU A 204 16.27 5.17 -3.96
N GLU A 205 16.92 5.65 -5.02
CA GLU A 205 17.75 6.84 -4.90
C GLU A 205 16.82 7.91 -4.34
N GLN A 206 17.09 8.35 -3.12
CA GLN A 206 16.36 9.44 -2.47
C GLN A 206 16.62 10.71 -3.28
N LYS A 207 15.81 10.92 -4.32
CA LYS A 207 15.70 12.25 -4.90
C LYS A 207 14.90 13.08 -3.90
N PRO A 208 15.40 14.28 -3.54
CA PRO A 208 14.57 15.22 -2.79
C PRO A 208 13.24 15.34 -3.53
N VAL A 209 12.14 15.24 -2.79
CA VAL A 209 10.80 15.52 -3.36
C VAL A 209 10.81 17.00 -3.71
N GLU A 210 11.14 17.30 -4.95
CA GLU A 210 10.76 18.60 -5.53
C GLU A 210 9.23 18.60 -5.51
N VAL A 211 8.66 19.49 -4.72
CA VAL A 211 7.24 19.82 -4.79
C VAL A 211 7.03 20.48 -6.15
N ILE A 212 6.82 19.65 -7.17
CA ILE A 212 6.44 20.13 -8.48
C ILE A 212 5.00 20.58 -8.35
N ASN A 213 4.84 21.91 -8.28
CA ASN A 213 3.55 22.57 -8.42
C ASN A 213 3.13 22.41 -9.89
N GLN A 214 2.67 21.20 -10.26
CA GLN A 214 2.08 20.92 -11.56
C GLN A 214 0.58 21.19 -11.47
N ASP A 215 0.05 21.87 -12.46
CA ASP A 215 -1.40 21.96 -12.68
C ASP A 215 -2.00 20.55 -12.54
N LYS A 216 -2.89 20.36 -11.56
CA LYS A 216 -3.46 19.04 -11.26
C LYS A 216 -4.11 18.48 -12.51
N LYS A 217 -3.60 17.35 -13.02
CA LYS A 217 -4.17 16.63 -14.15
C LYS A 217 -5.58 16.15 -13.79
N ASN A 218 -6.47 16.18 -14.76
CA ASN A 218 -7.81 15.63 -14.58
C ASN A 218 -7.79 14.07 -14.59
N VAL A 219 -8.88 13.48 -14.15
CA VAL A 219 -9.01 12.01 -14.01
C VAL A 219 -8.84 11.29 -15.36
N ASP A 220 -9.32 11.86 -16.47
CA ASP A 220 -9.19 11.27 -17.79
C ASP A 220 -7.74 11.25 -18.29
N GLN A 221 -6.99 12.32 -18.02
CA GLN A 221 -5.56 12.39 -18.33
C GLN A 221 -4.79 11.33 -17.54
N LEU A 222 -5.05 11.24 -16.23
CA LEU A 222 -4.42 10.24 -15.36
C LEU A 222 -4.75 8.80 -15.78
N ALA A 223 -6.02 8.52 -16.10
CA ALA A 223 -6.44 7.20 -16.57
C ALA A 223 -5.77 6.80 -17.88
N ASN A 224 -5.57 7.73 -18.80
CA ASN A 224 -4.83 7.48 -20.03
C ASN A 224 -3.35 7.21 -19.80
N GLU A 225 -2.72 7.97 -18.91
CA GLU A 225 -1.33 7.75 -18.50
C GLU A 225 -1.15 6.39 -17.81
N VAL A 226 -2.13 5.97 -17.00
CA VAL A 226 -2.16 4.63 -16.41
C VAL A 226 -2.24 3.55 -17.49
N LEU A 227 -3.09 3.72 -18.51
CA LEU A 227 -3.21 2.79 -19.63
C LEU A 227 -1.98 2.77 -20.53
N ALA A 228 -1.21 3.87 -20.57
CA ALA A 228 0.09 3.97 -21.22
C ALA A 228 1.25 3.38 -20.39
N GLY A 229 0.98 2.91 -19.15
CA GLY A 229 1.98 2.31 -18.26
C GLY A 229 2.83 3.32 -17.48
N LEU A 230 2.56 4.63 -17.57
CA LEU A 230 3.39 5.69 -16.98
C LEU A 230 3.34 5.72 -15.43
N TRP A 231 2.35 5.10 -14.83
CA TRP A 231 2.15 5.03 -13.39
C TRP A 231 2.54 3.68 -12.77
N GLY A 232 3.11 2.76 -13.56
CA GLY A 232 3.43 1.40 -13.12
C GLY A 232 2.20 0.50 -13.01
N ASN A 233 2.34 -0.67 -12.36
CA ASN A 233 1.29 -1.67 -12.23
C ASN A 233 0.98 -2.00 -10.76
N GLY A 234 -0.25 -2.46 -10.49
CA GLY A 234 -0.65 -2.94 -9.16
C GLY A 234 -0.39 -1.90 -8.06
N ILE A 235 0.34 -2.33 -7.03
CA ILE A 235 0.64 -1.48 -5.87
C ILE A 235 1.51 -0.27 -6.23
N VAL A 236 2.44 -0.41 -7.19
CA VAL A 236 3.31 0.67 -7.64
C VAL A 236 2.49 1.81 -8.24
N ARG A 237 1.49 1.51 -9.08
CA ARG A 237 0.55 2.50 -9.60
C ARG A 237 -0.17 3.24 -8.48
N ARG A 238 -0.67 2.48 -7.49
CA ARG A 238 -1.39 3.08 -6.36
C ARG A 238 -0.50 4.03 -5.59
N ILE A 239 0.71 3.62 -5.26
CA ILE A 239 1.71 4.45 -4.58
C ILE A 239 1.99 5.72 -5.38
N ASN A 240 2.33 5.60 -6.66
CA ASN A 240 2.71 6.73 -7.50
C ASN A 240 1.59 7.77 -7.64
N LEU A 241 0.34 7.33 -7.87
CA LEU A 241 -0.81 8.24 -7.94
C LEU A 241 -1.06 8.94 -6.61
N THR A 242 -0.98 8.20 -5.50
CA THR A 242 -1.17 8.76 -4.15
C THR A 242 -0.08 9.77 -3.80
N LEU A 243 1.20 9.48 -4.09
CA LEU A 243 2.32 10.39 -3.89
C LEU A 243 2.18 11.69 -4.70
N ALA A 244 1.61 11.59 -5.90
CA ALA A 244 1.30 12.74 -6.73
C ALA A 244 0.04 13.51 -6.27
N GLY A 245 -0.58 13.11 -5.16
CA GLY A 245 -1.75 13.78 -4.58
C GLY A 245 -3.06 13.48 -5.31
N TYR A 246 -3.13 12.37 -6.05
CA TYR A 246 -4.33 11.91 -6.76
C TYR A 246 -5.02 10.77 -6.00
N ASP A 247 -6.35 10.72 -6.08
CA ASP A 247 -7.12 9.60 -5.58
C ASP A 247 -7.00 8.40 -6.53
N TYR A 248 -6.27 7.37 -6.10
CA TYR A 248 -6.07 6.16 -6.88
C TYR A 248 -7.38 5.51 -7.32
N TRP A 249 -8.39 5.47 -6.43
CA TRP A 249 -9.63 4.76 -6.71
C TRP A 249 -10.48 5.47 -7.76
N ILE A 250 -10.47 6.80 -7.74
CA ILE A 250 -11.13 7.60 -8.77
C ILE A 250 -10.45 7.34 -10.13
N VAL A 251 -9.12 7.36 -10.16
CA VAL A 251 -8.34 7.10 -11.38
C VAL A 251 -8.53 5.66 -11.85
N GLN A 252 -8.43 4.66 -10.94
CA GLN A 252 -8.56 3.25 -11.29
C GLN A 252 -9.96 2.90 -11.82
N ARG A 253 -11.01 3.41 -11.20
CA ARG A 253 -12.38 3.27 -11.70
C ARG A 253 -12.50 3.82 -13.12
N ARG A 254 -11.90 4.97 -13.39
CA ARG A 254 -11.91 5.57 -14.72
C ARG A 254 -11.13 4.73 -15.73
N VAL A 255 -10.03 4.13 -15.33
CA VAL A 255 -9.28 3.16 -16.15
C VAL A 255 -10.16 1.97 -16.53
N GLU A 256 -10.90 1.41 -15.58
CA GLU A 256 -11.81 0.29 -15.81
C GLU A 256 -12.96 0.68 -16.76
N GLU A 257 -13.56 1.85 -16.55
CA GLU A 257 -14.57 2.40 -17.49
C GLU A 257 -14.03 2.51 -18.92
N ILE A 258 -12.80 3.03 -19.08
CA ILE A 258 -12.16 3.15 -20.40
C ILE A 258 -11.88 1.76 -21.01
N ILE A 259 -11.45 0.79 -20.20
CA ILE A 259 -11.22 -0.58 -20.65
C ILE A 259 -12.54 -1.21 -21.12
N GLU A 260 -13.62 -1.07 -20.37
CA GLU A 260 -14.95 -1.59 -20.74
C GLU A 260 -15.51 -0.91 -22.00
N ILE A 261 -15.29 0.39 -22.16
CA ILE A 261 -15.62 1.12 -23.39
C ILE A 261 -14.82 0.56 -24.58
N ARG A 262 -13.55 0.20 -24.38
CA ARG A 262 -12.70 -0.38 -25.43
C ARG A 262 -13.06 -1.84 -25.77
N LYS A 263 -13.53 -2.61 -24.81
CA LYS A 263 -13.98 -4.00 -24.99
C LYS A 263 -15.37 -4.09 -25.61
N GLY A 264 -16.25 -3.16 -25.26
CA GLY A 264 -17.59 -3.07 -25.87
C GLY A 264 -17.46 -2.53 -27.29
N SER A 265 -18.21 -3.07 -28.24
CA SER A 265 -18.26 -2.65 -29.66
C SER A 265 -18.74 -1.20 -29.88
N GLY A 266 -18.77 -0.36 -28.85
CA GLY A 266 -19.09 1.06 -28.90
C GLY A 266 -17.88 1.89 -29.32
N LYS A 267 -18.06 2.73 -30.35
CA LYS A 267 -17.05 3.72 -30.71
C LYS A 267 -16.87 4.70 -29.58
N ALA A 268 -15.62 4.99 -29.20
CA ALA A 268 -15.29 6.06 -28.26
C ALA A 268 -14.41 7.10 -28.93
N TYR A 269 -14.55 8.37 -28.52
CA TYR A 269 -13.77 9.49 -29.03
C TYR A 269 -12.99 10.15 -27.89
N VAL A 270 -11.72 10.45 -28.13
CA VAL A 270 -10.90 11.22 -27.18
C VAL A 270 -10.93 12.68 -27.59
N VAL A 271 -11.39 13.55 -26.71
CA VAL A 271 -11.50 14.99 -26.92
C VAL A 271 -10.12 15.60 -27.19
N LYS A 272 -10.01 16.36 -28.26
CA LYS A 272 -8.81 17.09 -28.66
C LYS A 272 -9.00 18.59 -28.46
N SER A 273 -7.90 19.33 -28.50
CA SER A 273 -7.95 20.81 -28.42
C SER A 273 -8.88 21.39 -29.50
N GLY A 274 -9.82 22.23 -29.09
CA GLY A 274 -10.81 22.86 -29.96
C GLY A 274 -12.05 22.02 -30.28
N ASP A 275 -12.20 20.85 -29.67
CA ASP A 275 -13.41 20.04 -29.81
C ASP A 275 -14.58 20.58 -28.99
N THR A 276 -15.79 20.27 -29.46
CA THR A 276 -17.05 20.49 -28.74
C THR A 276 -17.92 19.25 -28.92
N LEU A 277 -18.85 19.02 -28.00
CA LEU A 277 -19.82 17.92 -28.15
C LEU A 277 -20.59 18.01 -29.47
N THR A 278 -20.86 19.21 -29.97
CA THR A 278 -21.50 19.43 -31.28
C THR A 278 -20.65 18.91 -32.44
N LYS A 279 -19.33 19.17 -32.43
CA LYS A 279 -18.41 18.66 -33.44
C LYS A 279 -18.33 17.13 -33.38
N ILE A 280 -18.23 16.58 -32.17
CA ILE A 280 -18.15 15.13 -31.96
C ILE A 280 -19.44 14.44 -32.37
N ALA A 281 -20.60 14.98 -31.98
CA ALA A 281 -21.89 14.46 -32.39
C ALA A 281 -22.04 14.41 -33.91
N LYS A 282 -21.64 15.49 -34.60
CA LYS A 282 -21.65 15.55 -36.08
C LYS A 282 -20.70 14.51 -36.73
N LEU A 283 -19.49 14.36 -36.14
CA LEU A 283 -18.50 13.40 -36.66
C LEU A 283 -18.99 11.94 -36.60
N TYR A 284 -19.78 11.61 -35.59
CA TYR A 284 -20.29 10.26 -35.38
C TYR A 284 -21.77 10.06 -35.71
N ASN A 285 -22.38 11.05 -36.35
CA ASN A 285 -23.79 11.00 -36.76
C ASN A 285 -24.75 10.69 -35.60
N THR A 286 -24.52 11.36 -34.46
CA THR A 286 -25.33 11.28 -33.24
C THR A 286 -25.75 12.68 -32.77
N THR A 287 -26.40 12.80 -31.62
CA THR A 287 -26.84 14.07 -31.06
C THR A 287 -26.04 14.43 -29.80
N VAL A 288 -25.95 15.74 -29.49
CA VAL A 288 -25.33 16.22 -28.26
C VAL A 288 -26.02 15.61 -27.03
N ASP A 289 -27.35 15.52 -27.05
CA ASP A 289 -28.12 14.99 -25.92
C ASP A 289 -27.87 13.49 -25.71
N ALA A 290 -27.68 12.73 -26.81
CA ALA A 290 -27.30 11.33 -26.71
C ALA A 290 -25.91 11.16 -26.09
N LEU A 291 -24.94 11.99 -26.50
CA LEU A 291 -23.60 12.02 -25.91
C LEU A 291 -23.62 12.42 -24.44
N VAL A 292 -24.36 13.47 -24.08
CA VAL A 292 -24.54 13.93 -22.71
C VAL A 292 -25.11 12.80 -21.82
N LYS A 293 -26.18 12.16 -22.27
CA LYS A 293 -26.83 11.06 -21.55
C LYS A 293 -25.92 9.83 -21.40
N ALA A 294 -25.28 9.42 -22.50
CA ALA A 294 -24.42 8.22 -22.51
C ALA A 294 -23.15 8.39 -21.64
N ASN A 295 -22.74 9.63 -21.38
CA ASN A 295 -21.51 9.95 -20.64
C ASN A 295 -21.75 10.65 -19.30
N ASN A 296 -22.99 10.82 -18.85
CA ASN A 296 -23.37 11.53 -17.63
C ASN A 296 -22.74 12.93 -17.52
N ILE A 297 -22.67 13.67 -18.64
CA ILE A 297 -22.06 14.99 -18.68
C ILE A 297 -23.01 15.99 -18.04
N ALA A 298 -22.57 16.63 -16.96
CA ALA A 298 -23.39 17.59 -16.19
C ALA A 298 -23.59 18.92 -16.94
N ASP A 299 -22.58 19.37 -17.69
CA ASP A 299 -22.64 20.60 -18.50
C ASP A 299 -22.12 20.30 -19.90
N LYS A 300 -23.03 20.35 -20.88
CA LYS A 300 -22.71 20.09 -22.29
C LYS A 300 -21.66 21.04 -22.92
N ASN A 301 -21.39 22.16 -22.26
CA ASN A 301 -20.40 23.12 -22.73
C ASN A 301 -19.01 22.93 -22.08
N LYS A 302 -18.90 21.96 -21.15
CA LYS A 302 -17.66 21.66 -20.43
C LYS A 302 -17.21 20.25 -20.72
N ILE A 303 -16.39 20.11 -21.76
CA ILE A 303 -15.61 18.89 -22.03
C ILE A 303 -14.12 19.25 -22.01
N GLU A 304 -13.29 18.33 -21.59
CA GLU A 304 -11.88 18.55 -21.37
C GLU A 304 -11.01 17.78 -22.36
N ILE A 305 -9.88 18.36 -22.75
CA ILE A 305 -8.90 17.69 -23.63
C ILE A 305 -8.45 16.38 -22.95
N GLY A 306 -8.49 15.28 -23.69
CA GLY A 306 -8.20 13.93 -23.16
C GLY A 306 -9.41 13.21 -22.60
N GLN A 307 -10.56 13.88 -22.43
CA GLN A 307 -11.79 13.23 -21.97
C GLN A 307 -12.28 12.20 -23.01
N TYR A 308 -12.71 11.02 -22.53
CA TYR A 308 -13.35 10.01 -23.38
C TYR A 308 -14.84 10.27 -23.48
N ILE A 309 -15.33 10.28 -24.71
CA ILE A 309 -16.75 10.41 -25.03
C ILE A 309 -17.21 9.11 -25.66
N ARG A 310 -18.04 8.35 -24.95
CA ARG A 310 -18.72 7.18 -25.47
C ARG A 310 -19.70 7.63 -26.55
N ILE A 311 -19.60 7.04 -27.74
CA ILE A 311 -20.50 7.30 -28.85
C ILE A 311 -21.66 6.29 -28.75
N ALA A 312 -22.85 6.80 -28.47
CA ALA A 312 -24.08 6.02 -28.35
C ALA A 312 -24.65 5.67 -29.72
#